data_6ac44dcd9678b5e402336a7ea95893c5
#
_entry.id   6ac44dcd9678b5e402336a7ea95893c5
#
_cell.length_a   1.000
_cell.length_b   1.000
_cell.length_c   1.000
_cell.angle_alpha   90.00
_cell.angle_beta   90.00
_cell.angle_gamma   90.00
#
_symmetry.space_group_name_H-M   'P 1'
#
loop_
_entity.id
_entity.type
_entity.pdbx_description
1 polymer ?
#
loop_
_entity_poly.entity_id
_entity_poly.type
_entity_poly.pdbx_seq_one_letter_code
_entity_poly.pdbx_strand_id
1 'polypeptide(L)'
;MYVDPRLVILSRGPGLYSTMRLTEESQRYGFITRVIDPMSISTAVDDDGAKIYHQGWPIQTDAVIPRIGFSITRPGSGIVRQFERMGAIVHNTADAILLSRDKIAATQVMAECGLPVPKTISVASMDDCMQALRTIGSYPLVIKASEGTQGASVFLLDDEARAISLLAQMFQRGMRPLIQEYIEESHGRDIRVIVVRGRVVASMERKARGTEFRSNFHLGGSVEAIKLTPDQESVAIRAANELGLDVAGVDMLDSASGPLVLEANSSPGLEGIERATGINVAARIVSSLRARVRERIEEGDMPPNQDVPHGSSIESHLDSNEASG
;
A
#
# COMPACT_ATOMS: atom_id res chain seq x y z
N MET A 1 -3.41 31.04 -18.12
CA MET A 1 -3.19 31.18 -16.68
C MET A 1 -3.11 29.77 -16.14
N TYR A 2 -2.01 29.38 -15.51
CA TYR A 2 -1.81 28.02 -15.03
C TYR A 2 -2.63 27.84 -13.74
N VAL A 3 -3.69 27.04 -13.77
CA VAL A 3 -4.46 26.75 -12.57
C VAL A 3 -3.71 25.68 -11.79
N ASP A 4 -3.57 25.85 -10.47
CA ASP A 4 -2.93 24.84 -9.61
C ASP A 4 -3.64 23.49 -9.75
N PRO A 5 -2.91 22.38 -9.95
CA PRO A 5 -3.52 21.08 -10.16
C PRO A 5 -4.22 20.59 -8.89
N ARG A 6 -5.28 19.84 -9.10
CA ARG A 6 -6.11 19.26 -8.03
C ARG A 6 -5.57 17.89 -7.64
N LEU A 7 -5.45 17.64 -6.34
CA LEU A 7 -5.04 16.35 -5.79
C LEU A 7 -6.09 15.82 -4.82
N VAL A 8 -6.46 14.57 -4.99
CA VAL A 8 -7.23 13.81 -4.01
C VAL A 8 -6.32 12.82 -3.29
N ILE A 9 -6.25 12.90 -1.97
CA ILE A 9 -5.65 11.86 -1.12
C ILE A 9 -6.79 11.00 -0.60
N LEU A 10 -6.85 9.74 -1.04
CA LEU A 10 -7.84 8.78 -0.58
C LEU A 10 -7.40 8.18 0.76
N SER A 11 -8.02 8.59 1.86
CA SER A 11 -7.63 8.13 3.21
C SER A 11 -8.83 8.12 4.15
N ARG A 12 -8.99 7.04 4.92
CA ARG A 12 -10.00 6.93 5.99
C ARG A 12 -9.62 7.69 7.27
N GLY A 13 -8.39 8.17 7.36
CA GLY A 13 -7.90 8.87 8.54
C GLY A 13 -7.13 10.14 8.15
N PRO A 14 -7.80 11.30 8.04
CA PRO A 14 -7.12 12.57 7.73
C PRO A 14 -6.09 12.96 8.79
N GLY A 15 -6.28 12.56 10.05
CA GLY A 15 -5.33 12.78 11.15
C GLY A 15 -4.19 11.76 11.26
N LEU A 16 -4.12 10.75 10.40
CA LEU A 16 -2.99 9.81 10.37
C LEU A 16 -1.72 10.52 9.92
N TYR A 17 -0.60 10.24 10.59
CA TYR A 17 0.71 10.85 10.29
C TYR A 17 1.00 10.94 8.79
N SER A 18 0.96 9.80 8.09
CA SER A 18 1.27 9.77 6.65
C SER A 18 0.31 10.62 5.82
N THR A 19 -0.97 10.68 6.18
CA THR A 19 -1.97 11.50 5.48
C THR A 19 -1.71 12.98 5.70
N MET A 20 -1.45 13.38 6.94
CA MET A 20 -1.11 14.77 7.26
C MET A 20 0.16 15.22 6.53
N ARG A 21 1.23 14.43 6.59
CA ARG A 21 2.49 14.73 5.90
C ARG A 21 2.32 14.89 4.38
N LEU A 22 1.57 13.97 3.75
CA LEU A 22 1.28 14.07 2.31
C LEU A 22 0.43 15.31 1.99
N THR A 23 -0.51 15.69 2.84
CA THR A 23 -1.33 16.89 2.67
C THR A 23 -0.49 18.16 2.78
N GLU A 24 0.36 18.27 3.81
CA GLU A 24 1.27 19.40 4.00
C GLU A 24 2.19 19.58 2.79
N GLU A 25 2.84 18.51 2.35
CA GLU A 25 3.76 18.58 1.22
C GLU A 25 3.03 18.86 -0.09
N SER A 26 1.84 18.31 -0.32
CA SER A 26 1.08 18.58 -1.55
C SER A 26 0.72 20.06 -1.68
N GLN A 27 0.34 20.71 -0.60
CA GLN A 27 0.10 22.16 -0.59
C GLN A 27 1.38 22.96 -0.88
N ARG A 28 2.53 22.54 -0.32
CA ARG A 28 3.84 23.17 -0.60
C ARG A 28 4.26 23.03 -2.06
N TYR A 29 3.88 21.92 -2.71
CA TYR A 29 4.13 21.68 -4.13
C TYR A 29 3.06 22.26 -5.07
N GLY A 30 2.17 23.11 -4.55
CA GLY A 30 1.18 23.85 -5.33
C GLY A 30 0.01 23.00 -5.81
N PHE A 31 -0.41 22.01 -5.04
CA PHE A 31 -1.67 21.29 -5.29
C PHE A 31 -2.82 21.89 -4.49
N ILE A 32 -3.99 21.99 -5.11
CA ILE A 32 -5.26 22.14 -4.41
C ILE A 32 -5.67 20.76 -3.90
N THR A 33 -5.44 20.51 -2.61
CA THR A 33 -5.53 19.16 -2.03
C THR A 33 -6.80 18.93 -1.24
N ARG A 34 -7.46 17.79 -1.47
CA ARG A 34 -8.59 17.29 -0.68
C ARG A 34 -8.27 15.89 -0.15
N VAL A 35 -8.56 15.65 1.13
CA VAL A 35 -8.53 14.31 1.73
C VAL A 35 -9.96 13.79 1.76
N ILE A 36 -10.19 12.60 1.16
CA ILE A 36 -11.52 12.00 1.05
C ILE A 36 -11.45 10.55 1.49
N ASP A 37 -12.39 10.14 2.34
CA ASP A 37 -12.58 8.71 2.65
C ASP A 37 -13.12 8.00 1.42
N PRO A 38 -12.40 7.02 0.84
CA PRO A 38 -12.88 6.28 -0.33
C PRO A 38 -14.25 5.62 -0.09
N MET A 39 -14.60 5.30 1.16
CA MET A 39 -15.89 4.69 1.49
C MET A 39 -17.06 5.70 1.51
N SER A 40 -16.78 7.01 1.41
CA SER A 40 -17.79 8.06 1.25
C SER A 40 -18.01 8.49 -0.21
N ILE A 41 -17.36 7.80 -1.15
CA ILE A 41 -17.41 8.09 -2.58
C ILE A 41 -18.46 7.20 -3.25
N SER A 42 -19.32 7.82 -4.05
CA SER A 42 -20.21 7.13 -4.97
C SER A 42 -19.65 7.16 -6.38
N THR A 43 -19.82 6.08 -7.12
CA THR A 43 -19.39 5.96 -8.51
C THR A 43 -20.60 5.75 -9.41
N ALA A 44 -20.56 6.31 -10.60
CA ALA A 44 -21.51 6.04 -11.67
C ALA A 44 -20.77 5.71 -12.96
N VAL A 45 -21.39 4.86 -13.78
CA VAL A 45 -20.94 4.54 -15.13
C VAL A 45 -22.19 4.61 -16.00
N ASP A 46 -22.17 5.48 -16.98
CA ASP A 46 -23.24 5.67 -17.95
C ASP A 46 -22.64 5.88 -19.35
N ASP A 47 -23.48 6.26 -20.31
CA ASP A 47 -23.10 6.48 -21.71
C ASP A 47 -22.04 7.60 -21.88
N ASP A 48 -21.99 8.55 -20.92
CA ASP A 48 -20.97 9.61 -20.87
C ASP A 48 -19.66 9.16 -20.19
N GLY A 49 -19.59 7.92 -19.67
CA GLY A 49 -18.41 7.31 -19.08
C GLY A 49 -18.44 7.23 -17.55
N ALA A 50 -17.23 7.22 -16.97
CA ALA A 50 -17.01 7.05 -15.53
C ALA A 50 -17.18 8.39 -14.78
N LYS A 51 -17.95 8.39 -13.69
CA LYS A 51 -18.19 9.57 -12.86
C LYS A 51 -18.00 9.24 -11.37
N ILE A 52 -17.50 10.19 -10.62
CA ILE A 52 -17.30 10.07 -9.16
C ILE A 52 -18.00 11.22 -8.46
N TYR A 53 -18.69 10.90 -7.38
CA TYR A 53 -19.41 11.87 -6.55
C TYR A 53 -19.00 11.73 -5.09
N HIS A 54 -18.91 12.88 -4.42
CA HIS A 54 -18.75 12.96 -2.97
C HIS A 54 -19.74 13.97 -2.42
N GLN A 55 -20.59 13.54 -1.47
CA GLN A 55 -21.65 14.37 -0.90
C GLN A 55 -22.59 15.00 -1.96
N GLY A 56 -22.91 14.23 -3.00
CA GLY A 56 -23.77 14.65 -4.10
C GLY A 56 -23.09 15.50 -5.19
N TRP A 57 -21.84 15.91 -5.02
CA TRP A 57 -21.12 16.73 -5.98
C TRP A 57 -20.11 15.92 -6.79
N PRO A 58 -19.96 16.17 -8.09
CA PRO A 58 -18.95 15.50 -8.90
C PRO A 58 -17.54 15.87 -8.44
N ILE A 59 -16.63 14.90 -8.46
CA ILE A 59 -15.21 15.11 -8.18
C ILE A 59 -14.46 15.05 -9.49
N GLN A 60 -13.71 16.12 -9.75
CA GLN A 60 -12.68 16.16 -10.78
C GLN A 60 -11.33 16.38 -10.12
N THR A 61 -10.31 15.66 -10.55
CA THR A 61 -8.96 15.78 -10.00
C THR A 61 -7.93 15.40 -11.06
N ASP A 62 -6.77 16.04 -11.00
CA ASP A 62 -5.65 15.78 -11.91
C ASP A 62 -4.79 14.63 -11.41
N ALA A 63 -4.78 14.43 -10.09
CA ALA A 63 -3.96 13.40 -9.46
C ALA A 63 -4.63 12.78 -8.23
N VAL A 64 -4.21 11.54 -7.89
CA VAL A 64 -4.69 10.82 -6.71
C VAL A 64 -3.53 10.11 -6.01
N ILE A 65 -3.47 10.24 -4.69
CA ILE A 65 -2.62 9.42 -3.83
C ILE A 65 -3.50 8.46 -3.04
N PRO A 66 -3.56 7.16 -3.40
CA PRO A 66 -4.33 6.17 -2.67
C PRO A 66 -3.63 5.75 -1.37
N ARG A 67 -4.28 5.97 -0.24
CA ARG A 67 -3.90 5.42 1.07
C ARG A 67 -4.89 4.33 1.46
N ILE A 68 -4.98 3.32 0.59
CA ILE A 68 -5.95 2.22 0.74
C ILE A 68 -5.44 1.24 1.79
N GLY A 69 -6.19 1.09 2.88
CA GLY A 69 -5.91 0.11 3.92
C GLY A 69 -6.41 -1.29 3.54
N PHE A 70 -5.93 -2.31 4.25
CA PHE A 70 -6.28 -3.71 3.98
C PHE A 70 -7.81 -3.96 4.00
N SER A 71 -8.50 -3.44 5.02
CA SER A 71 -9.95 -3.69 5.22
C SER A 71 -10.84 -3.16 4.08
N ILE A 72 -10.30 -2.29 3.24
CA ILE A 72 -11.03 -1.68 2.10
C ILE A 72 -10.29 -1.90 0.77
N THR A 73 -9.44 -2.91 0.68
CA THR A 73 -8.61 -3.12 -0.52
C THR A 73 -9.48 -3.20 -1.79
N ARG A 74 -10.47 -4.07 -1.84
CA ARG A 74 -11.33 -4.23 -3.05
C ARG A 74 -12.14 -2.98 -3.36
N PRO A 75 -13.00 -2.44 -2.46
CA PRO A 75 -13.78 -1.25 -2.77
C PRO A 75 -12.89 -0.02 -3.02
N GLY A 76 -11.82 0.17 -2.24
CA GLY A 76 -10.90 1.27 -2.41
C GLY A 76 -10.16 1.24 -3.75
N SER A 77 -9.70 0.05 -4.20
CA SER A 77 -9.09 -0.11 -5.53
C SER A 77 -10.11 0.13 -6.66
N GLY A 78 -11.38 -0.19 -6.45
CA GLY A 78 -12.44 0.17 -7.39
C GLY A 78 -12.56 1.68 -7.58
N ILE A 79 -12.49 2.45 -6.49
CA ILE A 79 -12.48 3.92 -6.56
C ILE A 79 -11.23 4.45 -7.28
N VAL A 80 -10.04 3.89 -6.98
CA VAL A 80 -8.81 4.27 -7.68
C VAL A 80 -8.93 4.02 -9.17
N ARG A 81 -9.44 2.84 -9.59
CA ARG A 81 -9.67 2.50 -10.99
C ARG A 81 -10.62 3.47 -11.69
N GLN A 82 -11.65 3.94 -10.97
CA GLN A 82 -12.57 4.93 -11.52
C GLN A 82 -11.85 6.26 -11.79
N PHE A 83 -10.99 6.74 -10.89
CA PHE A 83 -10.16 7.92 -11.12
C PHE A 83 -9.21 7.75 -12.31
N GLU A 84 -8.59 6.55 -12.45
CA GLU A 84 -7.76 6.22 -13.61
C GLU A 84 -8.56 6.34 -14.93
N ARG A 85 -9.79 5.79 -14.95
CA ARG A 85 -10.69 5.87 -16.12
C ARG A 85 -11.10 7.30 -16.44
N MET A 86 -11.18 8.18 -15.46
CA MET A 86 -11.42 9.61 -15.63
C MET A 86 -10.16 10.38 -16.02
N GLY A 87 -9.02 9.72 -16.22
CA GLY A 87 -7.77 10.31 -16.64
C GLY A 87 -6.90 10.89 -15.53
N ALA A 88 -7.19 10.69 -14.26
CA ALA A 88 -6.35 11.14 -13.17
C ALA A 88 -5.02 10.34 -13.10
N ILE A 89 -3.93 11.03 -12.78
CA ILE A 89 -2.63 10.39 -12.51
C ILE A 89 -2.66 9.83 -11.09
N VAL A 90 -2.36 8.54 -10.95
CA VAL A 90 -2.38 7.88 -9.63
C VAL A 90 -0.98 7.40 -9.19
N HIS A 91 -0.73 7.41 -7.89
CA HIS A 91 0.38 6.76 -7.21
C HIS A 91 -0.14 5.97 -6.01
N ASN A 92 -0.49 4.67 -6.12
CA ASN A 92 -0.32 3.64 -7.14
C ASN A 92 -1.64 3.37 -7.92
N THR A 93 -1.53 2.61 -9.02
CA THR A 93 -2.68 2.12 -9.77
C THR A 93 -3.51 1.09 -8.98
N ALA A 94 -4.77 0.94 -9.38
CA ALA A 94 -5.67 -0.06 -8.76
C ALA A 94 -5.13 -1.48 -8.88
N ASP A 95 -4.56 -1.84 -10.05
CA ASP A 95 -4.01 -3.17 -10.28
C ASP A 95 -2.76 -3.43 -9.46
N ALA A 96 -1.84 -2.48 -9.36
CA ALA A 96 -0.67 -2.58 -8.52
C ALA A 96 -1.02 -2.70 -7.03
N ILE A 97 -2.06 -1.97 -6.57
CA ILE A 97 -2.57 -2.10 -5.20
C ILE A 97 -3.11 -3.50 -4.95
N LEU A 98 -3.95 -4.03 -5.85
CA LEU A 98 -4.53 -5.36 -5.72
C LEU A 98 -3.45 -6.44 -5.73
N LEU A 99 -2.53 -6.39 -6.69
CA LEU A 99 -1.42 -7.34 -6.81
C LEU A 99 -0.54 -7.35 -5.56
N SER A 100 -0.11 -6.19 -5.09
CA SER A 100 0.75 -6.07 -3.90
C SER A 100 0.07 -6.54 -2.60
N ARG A 101 -1.27 -6.57 -2.56
CA ARG A 101 -2.05 -7.03 -1.41
C ARG A 101 -2.27 -8.53 -1.37
N ASP A 102 -2.21 -9.18 -2.52
CA ASP A 102 -2.25 -10.64 -2.62
C ASP A 102 -0.82 -11.19 -2.43
N LYS A 103 -0.55 -11.72 -1.23
CA LYS A 103 0.78 -12.22 -0.88
C LYS A 103 1.26 -13.35 -1.80
N ILE A 104 0.32 -14.18 -2.29
CA ILE A 104 0.68 -15.30 -3.18
C ILE A 104 1.02 -14.75 -4.55
N ALA A 105 0.12 -13.98 -5.15
CA ALA A 105 0.32 -13.40 -6.48
C ALA A 105 1.58 -12.51 -6.52
N ALA A 106 1.79 -11.66 -5.51
CA ALA A 106 2.99 -10.84 -5.43
C ALA A 106 4.28 -11.69 -5.34
N THR A 107 4.27 -12.76 -4.51
CA THR A 107 5.43 -13.65 -4.39
C THR A 107 5.69 -14.41 -5.70
N GLN A 108 4.64 -14.86 -6.39
CA GLN A 108 4.76 -15.53 -7.69
C GLN A 108 5.40 -14.61 -8.73
N VAL A 109 4.88 -13.39 -8.89
CA VAL A 109 5.45 -12.40 -9.84
C VAL A 109 6.92 -12.13 -9.51
N MET A 110 7.26 -11.90 -8.24
CA MET A 110 8.64 -11.66 -7.85
C MET A 110 9.54 -12.85 -8.17
N ALA A 111 9.10 -14.09 -7.88
CA ALA A 111 9.86 -15.29 -8.16
C ALA A 111 10.01 -15.55 -9.67
N GLU A 112 8.97 -15.36 -10.47
CA GLU A 112 9.00 -15.47 -11.94
C GLU A 112 10.00 -14.49 -12.57
N CYS A 113 10.12 -13.29 -12.00
CA CYS A 113 11.11 -12.29 -12.42
C CYS A 113 12.51 -12.54 -11.85
N GLY A 114 12.74 -13.68 -11.18
CA GLY A 114 14.02 -14.03 -10.61
C GLY A 114 14.46 -13.17 -9.42
N LEU A 115 13.50 -12.58 -8.69
CA LEU A 115 13.78 -11.94 -7.42
C LEU A 115 13.91 -12.97 -6.30
N PRO A 116 14.88 -12.80 -5.40
CA PRO A 116 15.02 -13.69 -4.26
C PRO A 116 13.87 -13.47 -3.26
N VAL A 117 13.13 -14.54 -2.98
CA VAL A 117 12.02 -14.58 -2.02
C VAL A 117 12.19 -15.78 -1.10
N PRO A 118 11.75 -15.75 0.16
CA PRO A 118 11.74 -16.92 1.02
C PRO A 118 10.88 -18.03 0.40
N LYS A 119 11.34 -19.28 0.52
CA LYS A 119 10.56 -20.44 0.07
C LYS A 119 9.19 -20.44 0.71
N THR A 120 8.14 -20.35 -0.10
CA THR A 120 6.77 -20.17 0.36
C THR A 120 5.85 -21.14 -0.36
N ILE A 121 5.00 -21.83 0.38
CA ILE A 121 4.01 -22.78 -0.15
C ILE A 121 2.63 -22.35 0.32
N SER A 122 1.73 -22.16 -0.64
CA SER A 122 0.30 -21.99 -0.37
C SER A 122 -0.37 -23.36 -0.38
N VAL A 123 -1.11 -23.69 0.67
CA VAL A 123 -1.78 -24.98 0.79
C VAL A 123 -3.30 -24.82 0.67
N ALA A 124 -3.93 -25.76 -0.06
CA ALA A 124 -5.35 -25.73 -0.34
C ALA A 124 -6.16 -26.63 0.61
N SER A 125 -5.52 -27.63 1.20
CA SER A 125 -6.15 -28.64 2.07
C SER A 125 -5.22 -29.10 3.20
N MET A 126 -5.77 -29.79 4.18
CA MET A 126 -4.96 -30.42 5.24
C MET A 126 -4.07 -31.54 4.69
N ASP A 127 -4.51 -32.24 3.66
CA ASP A 127 -3.71 -33.33 3.04
C ASP A 127 -2.43 -32.78 2.38
N ASP A 128 -2.53 -31.58 1.78
CA ASP A 128 -1.38 -30.89 1.18
C ASP A 128 -0.39 -30.36 2.24
N CYS A 129 -0.85 -30.11 3.47
CA CYS A 129 0.00 -29.55 4.53
C CYS A 129 1.18 -30.45 4.85
N MET A 130 1.00 -31.74 4.96
CA MET A 130 2.08 -32.67 5.29
C MET A 130 3.18 -32.66 4.23
N GLN A 131 2.79 -32.61 2.96
CA GLN A 131 3.77 -32.51 1.87
C GLN A 131 4.46 -31.17 1.87
N ALA A 132 3.72 -30.07 2.13
CA ALA A 132 4.29 -28.72 2.21
C ALA A 132 5.31 -28.60 3.36
N LEU A 133 5.00 -29.13 4.56
CA LEU A 133 5.91 -29.12 5.70
C LEU A 133 7.21 -29.91 5.38
N ARG A 134 7.10 -31.08 4.75
CA ARG A 134 8.28 -31.84 4.28
C ARG A 134 9.07 -31.09 3.23
N THR A 135 8.40 -30.34 2.36
CA THR A 135 9.04 -29.57 1.26
C THR A 135 9.78 -28.37 1.82
N ILE A 136 9.27 -27.70 2.84
CA ILE A 136 10.01 -26.65 3.57
C ILE A 136 11.23 -27.27 4.25
N GLY A 137 11.06 -28.39 4.97
CA GLY A 137 12.15 -29.29 5.37
C GLY A 137 12.87 -28.92 6.65
N SER A 138 12.60 -27.77 7.26
CA SER A 138 13.28 -27.32 8.49
C SER A 138 12.32 -26.63 9.46
N TYR A 139 12.65 -26.72 10.73
CA TYR A 139 12.04 -25.95 11.80
C TYR A 139 13.13 -25.07 12.45
N PRO A 140 12.74 -23.87 12.98
CA PRO A 140 11.41 -23.31 12.97
C PRO A 140 10.94 -22.91 11.56
N LEU A 141 9.61 -22.80 11.37
CA LEU A 141 9.01 -22.30 10.15
C LEU A 141 7.94 -21.25 10.44
N VAL A 142 7.56 -20.46 9.43
CA VAL A 142 6.55 -19.43 9.55
C VAL A 142 5.25 -19.88 8.89
N ILE A 143 4.15 -19.80 9.64
CA ILE A 143 2.79 -19.94 9.08
C ILE A 143 2.09 -18.58 9.14
N LYS A 144 1.51 -18.15 8.02
CA LYS A 144 0.78 -16.89 7.92
C LYS A 144 -0.49 -17.05 7.08
N ALA A 145 -1.51 -16.24 7.36
CA ALA A 145 -2.68 -16.18 6.48
C ALA A 145 -2.29 -15.46 5.17
N SER A 146 -2.85 -15.94 4.03
CA SER A 146 -2.69 -15.29 2.73
C SER A 146 -3.22 -13.85 2.73
N GLU A 147 -4.28 -13.60 3.51
CA GLU A 147 -4.88 -12.30 3.71
C GLU A 147 -4.68 -11.84 5.16
N GLY A 148 -4.42 -10.56 5.38
CA GLY A 148 -4.24 -9.97 6.72
C GLY A 148 -3.12 -8.94 6.77
N THR A 149 -3.09 -8.12 7.84
CA THR A 149 -2.10 -7.06 8.03
C THR A 149 -1.44 -7.13 9.40
N GLN A 150 -0.29 -6.42 9.53
CA GLN A 150 0.39 -6.10 10.79
C GLN A 150 0.87 -7.29 11.63
N GLY A 151 1.09 -8.46 11.01
CA GLY A 151 1.64 -9.62 11.72
C GLY A 151 0.66 -10.32 12.67
N ALA A 152 -0.62 -9.90 12.75
CA ALA A 152 -1.61 -10.51 13.64
C ALA A 152 -1.89 -11.99 13.34
N SER A 153 -1.57 -12.44 12.12
CA SER A 153 -1.74 -13.84 11.66
C SER A 153 -0.42 -14.44 11.16
N VAL A 154 0.71 -14.09 11.81
CA VAL A 154 2.04 -14.63 11.49
C VAL A 154 2.57 -15.36 12.73
N PHE A 155 2.89 -16.63 12.59
CA PHE A 155 3.28 -17.52 13.67
C PHE A 155 4.59 -18.21 13.33
N LEU A 156 5.53 -18.20 14.28
CA LEU A 156 6.75 -18.99 14.25
C LEU A 156 6.51 -20.29 14.99
N LEU A 157 6.79 -21.42 14.36
CA LEU A 157 6.51 -22.74 14.92
C LEU A 157 7.77 -23.61 14.90
N ASP A 158 8.03 -24.22 16.05
CA ASP A 158 9.26 -24.96 16.33
C ASP A 158 9.13 -26.45 16.01
N ASP A 159 7.88 -26.96 15.89
CA ASP A 159 7.60 -28.38 15.73
C ASP A 159 6.38 -28.64 14.82
N GLU A 160 6.36 -29.86 14.27
CA GLU A 160 5.34 -30.30 13.33
C GLU A 160 3.93 -30.39 13.97
N ALA A 161 3.82 -30.84 15.21
CA ALA A 161 2.54 -31.04 15.85
C ALA A 161 1.79 -29.71 16.06
N ARG A 162 2.52 -28.66 16.48
CA ARG A 162 1.98 -27.31 16.58
C ARG A 162 1.63 -26.73 15.22
N ALA A 163 2.47 -26.98 14.19
CA ALA A 163 2.21 -26.53 12.84
C ALA A 163 0.90 -27.14 12.30
N ILE A 164 0.71 -28.44 12.42
CA ILE A 164 -0.50 -29.15 12.00
C ILE A 164 -1.73 -28.62 12.77
N SER A 165 -1.62 -28.46 14.10
CA SER A 165 -2.71 -27.93 14.91
C SER A 165 -3.15 -26.53 14.48
N LEU A 166 -2.19 -25.64 14.21
CA LEU A 166 -2.50 -24.30 13.73
C LEU A 166 -3.13 -24.31 12.33
N LEU A 167 -2.58 -25.09 11.40
CA LEU A 167 -3.10 -25.24 10.05
C LEU A 167 -4.56 -25.73 10.07
N ALA A 168 -4.87 -26.74 10.90
CA ALA A 168 -6.24 -27.22 11.07
C ALA A 168 -7.20 -26.13 11.56
N GLN A 169 -6.77 -25.32 12.55
CA GLN A 169 -7.56 -24.19 13.04
C GLN A 169 -7.78 -23.11 11.96
N MET A 170 -6.77 -22.84 11.14
CA MET A 170 -6.88 -21.86 10.03
C MET A 170 -7.88 -22.35 8.98
N PHE A 171 -7.83 -23.62 8.57
CA PHE A 171 -8.81 -24.19 7.62
C PHE A 171 -10.23 -24.18 8.18
N GLN A 172 -10.43 -24.55 9.46
CA GLN A 172 -11.74 -24.48 10.12
C GLN A 172 -12.35 -23.07 10.06
N ARG A 173 -11.51 -22.03 10.04
CA ARG A 173 -11.93 -20.62 9.93
C ARG A 173 -12.03 -20.14 8.47
N GLY A 174 -11.90 -21.03 7.50
CA GLY A 174 -11.92 -20.68 6.06
C GLY A 174 -10.72 -19.88 5.58
N MET A 175 -9.62 -19.86 6.35
CA MET A 175 -8.39 -19.15 5.96
C MET A 175 -7.57 -20.02 5.01
N ARG A 176 -6.85 -19.37 4.10
CA ARG A 176 -5.82 -20.02 3.28
C ARG A 176 -4.46 -19.76 3.89
N PRO A 177 -3.79 -20.77 4.46
CA PRO A 177 -2.47 -20.60 5.05
C PRO A 177 -1.36 -20.60 4.00
N LEU A 178 -0.29 -19.89 4.33
CA LEU A 178 1.02 -19.94 3.70
C LEU A 178 2.01 -20.52 4.67
N ILE A 179 2.78 -21.49 4.23
CA ILE A 179 3.91 -22.08 4.98
C ILE A 179 5.19 -21.52 4.34
N GLN A 180 6.05 -20.90 5.13
CA GLN A 180 7.24 -20.23 4.65
C GLN A 180 8.45 -20.65 5.48
N GLU A 181 9.61 -20.79 4.84
CA GLU A 181 10.86 -20.98 5.55
C GLU A 181 11.14 -19.80 6.50
N TYR A 182 11.74 -20.12 7.61
CA TYR A 182 12.22 -19.12 8.54
C TYR A 182 13.68 -18.75 8.24
N ILE A 183 13.94 -17.45 8.18
CA ILE A 183 15.29 -16.92 7.93
C ILE A 183 15.91 -16.55 9.27
N GLU A 184 16.76 -17.44 9.78
CA GLU A 184 17.30 -17.33 11.14
C GLU A 184 18.21 -16.12 11.30
N GLU A 185 18.97 -15.78 10.25
CA GLU A 185 19.90 -14.63 10.25
C GLU A 185 19.18 -13.31 10.46
N SER A 186 17.89 -13.24 10.10
CA SER A 186 17.02 -12.07 10.28
C SER A 186 16.09 -12.20 11.50
N HIS A 187 16.39 -13.04 12.47
CA HIS A 187 15.53 -13.16 13.67
C HIS A 187 15.24 -11.80 14.32
N GLY A 188 13.95 -11.42 14.35
CA GLY A 188 13.50 -10.16 14.95
C GLY A 188 13.97 -8.90 14.22
N ARG A 189 14.48 -9.01 12.99
CA ARG A 189 14.95 -7.88 12.18
C ARG A 189 14.40 -7.97 10.76
N ASP A 190 14.12 -6.83 10.19
CA ASP A 190 13.89 -6.68 8.76
C ASP A 190 14.34 -5.29 8.26
N ILE A 191 14.50 -5.19 6.96
CA ILE A 191 14.88 -3.96 6.28
C ILE A 191 13.64 -3.42 5.56
N ARG A 192 13.25 -2.18 5.86
CA ARG A 192 12.24 -1.46 5.10
C ARG A 192 12.87 -0.42 4.21
N VAL A 193 12.57 -0.51 2.92
CA VAL A 193 13.03 0.44 1.90
C VAL A 193 11.82 1.15 1.30
N ILE A 194 11.87 2.48 1.24
CA ILE A 194 10.88 3.24 0.45
C ILE A 194 11.44 3.49 -0.93
N VAL A 195 10.71 2.98 -1.92
CA VAL A 195 10.99 3.20 -3.35
C VAL A 195 9.92 4.13 -3.91
N VAL A 196 10.34 5.15 -4.66
CA VAL A 196 9.46 6.07 -5.38
C VAL A 196 9.94 6.13 -6.83
N ARG A 197 9.10 5.64 -7.75
CA ARG A 197 9.38 5.58 -9.20
C ARG A 197 10.78 5.05 -9.51
N GLY A 198 11.04 3.83 -9.04
CA GLY A 198 12.30 3.13 -9.29
C GLY A 198 13.53 3.72 -8.63
N ARG A 199 13.38 4.57 -7.61
CA ARG A 199 14.50 5.14 -6.84
C ARG A 199 14.30 4.92 -5.35
N VAL A 200 15.33 4.45 -4.67
CA VAL A 200 15.34 4.40 -3.21
C VAL A 200 15.37 5.82 -2.65
N VAL A 201 14.42 6.10 -1.77
CA VAL A 201 14.29 7.40 -1.09
C VAL A 201 14.82 7.32 0.33
N ALA A 202 14.49 6.26 1.04
CA ALA A 202 14.89 6.07 2.44
C ALA A 202 14.92 4.58 2.76
N SER A 203 15.78 4.19 3.72
CA SER A 203 15.89 2.83 4.22
C SER A 203 16.11 2.80 5.73
N MET A 204 15.50 1.84 6.39
CA MET A 204 15.65 1.60 7.82
C MET A 204 15.66 0.12 8.14
N GLU A 205 16.37 -0.26 9.18
CA GLU A 205 16.23 -1.55 9.86
C GLU A 205 15.16 -1.40 10.95
N ARG A 206 14.28 -2.39 11.05
CA ARG A 206 13.33 -2.52 12.17
C ARG A 206 13.79 -3.68 13.04
N LYS A 207 13.81 -3.45 14.34
CA LYS A 207 14.22 -4.47 15.34
C LYS A 207 13.07 -4.73 16.30
N ALA A 208 12.72 -5.98 16.47
CA ALA A 208 11.73 -6.42 17.45
C ALA A 208 12.23 -6.17 18.87
N ARG A 209 11.31 -6.13 19.82
CA ARG A 209 11.63 -6.00 21.24
C ARG A 209 11.68 -7.37 21.90
N GLY A 210 12.77 -7.64 22.63
CA GLY A 210 12.94 -8.88 23.40
C GLY A 210 13.04 -10.12 22.50
N THR A 211 12.24 -11.14 22.76
CA THR A 211 12.20 -12.42 22.03
C THR A 211 11.17 -12.45 20.89
N GLU A 212 10.53 -11.31 20.58
CA GLU A 212 9.59 -11.24 19.47
C GLU A 212 10.34 -11.38 18.14
N PHE A 213 9.86 -12.24 17.25
CA PHE A 213 10.47 -12.43 15.93
C PHE A 213 9.93 -11.48 14.85
N ARG A 214 8.79 -10.80 15.14
CA ARG A 214 8.17 -9.84 14.21
C ARG A 214 8.68 -8.43 14.51
N SER A 215 9.35 -7.84 13.54
CA SER A 215 10.03 -6.54 13.65
C SER A 215 9.13 -5.30 13.49
N ASN A 216 7.80 -5.47 13.60
CA ASN A 216 6.86 -4.38 13.38
C ASN A 216 7.01 -3.22 14.37
N PHE A 217 7.21 -1.99 13.87
CA PHE A 217 7.33 -0.76 14.66
C PHE A 217 6.13 -0.55 15.61
N HIS A 218 4.90 -0.87 15.19
CA HIS A 218 3.70 -0.74 16.01
C HIS A 218 3.63 -1.72 17.20
N LEU A 219 4.48 -2.74 17.22
CA LEU A 219 4.62 -3.67 18.35
C LEU A 219 5.68 -3.21 19.36
N GLY A 220 6.16 -1.97 19.25
CA GLY A 220 7.14 -1.39 20.17
C GLY A 220 8.60 -1.70 19.82
N GLY A 221 8.85 -2.16 18.60
CA GLY A 221 10.19 -2.31 18.04
C GLY A 221 10.91 -0.98 17.85
N SER A 222 12.23 -1.02 17.74
CA SER A 222 13.07 0.13 17.38
C SER A 222 13.27 0.22 15.86
N VAL A 223 13.56 1.43 15.39
CA VAL A 223 13.91 1.71 14.00
C VAL A 223 15.21 2.48 13.92
N GLU A 224 16.04 2.16 12.95
CA GLU A 224 17.34 2.80 12.75
C GLU A 224 17.58 3.01 11.25
N ALA A 225 18.09 4.19 10.87
CA ALA A 225 18.49 4.44 9.49
C ALA A 225 19.66 3.56 9.09
N ILE A 226 19.59 2.95 7.92
CA ILE A 226 20.67 2.13 7.39
C ILE A 226 21.06 2.57 5.98
N LYS A 227 22.30 2.25 5.59
CA LYS A 227 22.75 2.34 4.22
C LYS A 227 22.62 0.95 3.58
N LEU A 228 21.91 0.88 2.46
CA LEU A 228 21.75 -0.37 1.71
C LEU A 228 23.04 -0.79 1.03
N THR A 229 23.22 -2.09 0.88
CA THR A 229 24.17 -2.64 -0.08
C THR A 229 23.62 -2.46 -1.51
N PRO A 230 24.48 -2.52 -2.56
CA PRO A 230 24.02 -2.46 -3.95
C PRO A 230 22.97 -3.54 -4.28
N ASP A 231 23.12 -4.73 -3.72
CA ASP A 231 22.18 -5.84 -3.94
C ASP A 231 20.83 -5.56 -3.30
N GLN A 232 20.80 -5.09 -2.04
CA GLN A 232 19.58 -4.70 -1.35
C GLN A 232 18.83 -3.58 -2.10
N GLU A 233 19.57 -2.56 -2.58
CA GLU A 233 19.00 -1.47 -3.37
C GLU A 233 18.40 -1.99 -4.68
N SER A 234 19.14 -2.80 -5.43
CA SER A 234 18.70 -3.40 -6.70
C SER A 234 17.45 -4.26 -6.52
N VAL A 235 17.45 -5.14 -5.51
CA VAL A 235 16.32 -6.02 -5.21
C VAL A 235 15.08 -5.22 -4.82
N ALA A 236 15.21 -4.18 -3.98
CA ALA A 236 14.08 -3.34 -3.57
C ALA A 236 13.47 -2.58 -4.75
N ILE A 237 14.30 -2.00 -5.63
CA ILE A 237 13.83 -1.29 -6.83
C ILE A 237 13.10 -2.25 -7.78
N ARG A 238 13.69 -3.42 -8.05
CA ARG A 238 13.06 -4.42 -8.92
C ARG A 238 11.74 -4.90 -8.35
N ALA A 239 11.65 -5.19 -7.04
CA ALA A 239 10.42 -5.63 -6.41
C ALA A 239 9.28 -4.59 -6.57
N ALA A 240 9.57 -3.30 -6.42
CA ALA A 240 8.60 -2.24 -6.66
C ALA A 240 8.16 -2.19 -8.12
N ASN A 241 9.11 -2.26 -9.07
CA ASN A 241 8.85 -2.15 -10.50
C ASN A 241 8.04 -3.34 -11.03
N GLU A 242 8.40 -4.58 -10.67
CA GLU A 242 7.71 -5.80 -11.14
C GLU A 242 6.27 -5.89 -10.62
N LEU A 243 5.98 -5.29 -9.47
CA LEU A 243 4.61 -5.16 -8.95
C LEU A 243 3.88 -3.91 -9.45
N GLY A 244 4.48 -3.11 -10.33
CA GLY A 244 3.91 -1.89 -10.90
C GLY A 244 3.69 -0.77 -9.89
N LEU A 245 4.47 -0.74 -8.81
CA LEU A 245 4.32 0.24 -7.73
C LEU A 245 5.16 1.49 -7.98
N ASP A 246 4.49 2.61 -8.20
CA ASP A 246 5.14 3.94 -8.23
C ASP A 246 5.68 4.34 -6.83
N VAL A 247 4.97 3.93 -5.78
CA VAL A 247 5.37 4.12 -4.38
C VAL A 247 5.28 2.79 -3.66
N ALA A 248 6.38 2.30 -3.15
CA ALA A 248 6.45 1.03 -2.43
C ALA A 248 7.19 1.15 -1.10
N GLY A 249 6.70 0.43 -0.10
CA GLY A 249 7.48 0.06 1.08
C GLY A 249 7.88 -1.40 0.96
N VAL A 250 9.11 -1.67 0.52
CA VAL A 250 9.63 -3.02 0.34
C VAL A 250 10.25 -3.51 1.64
N ASP A 251 9.79 -4.65 2.11
CA ASP A 251 10.32 -5.33 3.29
C ASP A 251 11.20 -6.49 2.85
N MET A 252 12.41 -6.55 3.38
CA MET A 252 13.41 -7.56 3.05
C MET A 252 14.00 -8.18 4.32
N LEU A 253 14.41 -9.43 4.20
CA LEU A 253 15.21 -10.13 5.18
C LEU A 253 16.64 -10.32 4.64
N ASP A 254 17.64 -10.16 5.50
CA ASP A 254 19.00 -10.58 5.18
C ASP A 254 19.14 -12.08 5.45
N SER A 255 19.75 -12.80 4.49
CA SER A 255 20.09 -14.21 4.63
C SER A 255 21.55 -14.44 4.28
N ALA A 256 22.06 -15.64 4.55
CA ALA A 256 23.41 -16.06 4.14
C ALA A 256 23.63 -15.98 2.62
N SER A 257 22.56 -16.06 1.82
CA SER A 257 22.61 -15.97 0.35
C SER A 257 22.30 -14.57 -0.20
N GLY A 258 22.11 -13.58 0.67
CA GLY A 258 21.75 -12.20 0.28
C GLY A 258 20.34 -11.79 0.69
N PRO A 259 19.86 -10.63 0.22
CA PRO A 259 18.56 -10.11 0.60
C PRO A 259 17.40 -10.92 -0.02
N LEU A 260 16.36 -11.20 0.78
CA LEU A 260 15.12 -11.86 0.36
C LEU A 260 13.96 -10.91 0.49
N VAL A 261 13.15 -10.73 -0.56
CA VAL A 261 11.97 -9.87 -0.50
C VAL A 261 10.84 -10.59 0.23
N LEU A 262 10.35 -9.98 1.29
CA LEU A 262 9.25 -10.51 2.08
C LEU A 262 7.89 -10.04 1.57
N GLU A 263 7.78 -8.74 1.31
CA GLU A 263 6.57 -8.10 0.76
C GLU A 263 6.88 -6.69 0.22
N ALA A 264 5.98 -6.17 -0.64
CA ALA A 264 6.00 -4.78 -1.06
C ALA A 264 4.62 -4.14 -0.81
N ASN A 265 4.62 -3.08 -0.01
CA ASN A 265 3.42 -2.39 0.42
C ASN A 265 3.11 -1.18 -0.45
N SER A 266 1.93 -1.13 -1.08
CA SER A 266 1.46 -0.02 -1.92
C SER A 266 1.09 1.26 -1.15
N SER A 267 0.93 1.18 0.16
CA SER A 267 0.59 2.33 1.02
C SER A 267 1.45 2.33 2.29
N PRO A 268 2.79 2.49 2.17
CA PRO A 268 3.68 2.39 3.31
C PRO A 268 3.41 3.47 4.36
N GLY A 269 3.55 3.13 5.64
CA GLY A 269 3.57 4.08 6.73
C GLY A 269 4.86 4.93 6.68
N LEU A 270 4.74 6.24 6.83
CA LEU A 270 5.88 7.16 6.71
C LEU A 270 6.53 7.50 8.06
N GLU A 271 5.78 7.36 9.17
CA GLU A 271 6.21 7.84 10.47
C GLU A 271 7.54 7.24 10.94
N GLY A 272 7.64 5.90 10.95
CA GLY A 272 8.85 5.22 11.44
C GLY A 272 10.08 5.57 10.61
N ILE A 273 9.96 5.60 9.29
CA ILE A 273 11.10 5.83 8.42
C ILE A 273 11.51 7.32 8.37
N GLU A 274 10.55 8.26 8.40
CA GLU A 274 10.88 9.69 8.49
C GLU A 274 11.56 10.02 9.83
N ARG A 275 11.10 9.41 10.93
CA ARG A 275 11.73 9.55 12.26
C ARG A 275 13.13 8.95 12.30
N ALA A 276 13.32 7.76 11.73
CA ALA A 276 14.62 7.08 11.74
C ALA A 276 15.66 7.79 10.88
N THR A 277 15.26 8.29 9.71
CA THR A 277 16.20 8.79 8.70
C THR A 277 16.32 10.31 8.66
N GLY A 278 15.33 11.04 9.20
CA GLY A 278 15.21 12.50 9.02
C GLY A 278 14.85 12.93 7.59
N ILE A 279 14.60 11.97 6.68
CA ILE A 279 14.29 12.25 5.28
C ILE A 279 12.79 12.54 5.14
N ASN A 280 12.44 13.63 4.48
CA ASN A 280 11.06 13.96 4.15
C ASN A 280 10.56 13.10 2.97
N VAL A 281 10.07 11.89 3.29
CA VAL A 281 9.59 10.92 2.32
C VAL A 281 8.30 11.41 1.64
N ALA A 282 7.42 12.07 2.39
CA ALA A 282 6.20 12.65 1.84
C ALA A 282 6.51 13.66 0.72
N ALA A 283 7.51 14.53 0.91
CA ALA A 283 7.95 15.46 -0.13
C ALA A 283 8.44 14.74 -1.40
N ARG A 284 9.15 13.61 -1.25
CA ARG A 284 9.63 12.81 -2.40
C ARG A 284 8.48 12.20 -3.19
N ILE A 285 7.47 11.68 -2.51
CA ILE A 285 6.26 11.13 -3.14
C ILE A 285 5.52 12.22 -3.90
N VAL A 286 5.26 13.35 -3.24
CA VAL A 286 4.49 14.46 -3.83
C VAL A 286 5.23 15.12 -4.98
N SER A 287 6.55 15.37 -4.86
CA SER A 287 7.35 15.96 -5.94
C SER A 287 7.38 15.08 -7.18
N SER A 288 7.44 13.76 -6.99
CA SER A 288 7.38 12.77 -8.07
C SER A 288 6.02 12.81 -8.80
N LEU A 289 4.92 12.91 -8.05
CA LEU A 289 3.58 13.04 -8.63
C LEU A 289 3.42 14.38 -9.37
N ARG A 290 3.94 15.47 -8.76
CA ARG A 290 3.89 16.81 -9.37
C ARG A 290 4.63 16.88 -10.70
N ALA A 291 5.77 16.18 -10.81
CA ALA A 291 6.52 16.08 -12.05
C ALA A 291 5.70 15.39 -13.15
N ARG A 292 5.03 14.27 -12.85
CA ARG A 292 4.14 13.57 -13.81
C ARG A 292 2.97 14.44 -14.28
N VAL A 293 2.35 15.16 -13.34
CA VAL A 293 1.25 16.08 -13.70
C VAL A 293 1.75 17.17 -14.63
N ARG A 294 2.94 17.72 -14.38
CA ARG A 294 3.55 18.73 -15.25
C ARG A 294 3.88 18.18 -16.63
N GLU A 295 4.51 17.01 -16.73
CA GLU A 295 4.83 16.34 -17.99
C GLU A 295 3.55 16.18 -18.84
N ARG A 296 2.47 15.72 -18.26
CA ARG A 296 1.19 15.50 -18.95
C ARG A 296 0.52 16.80 -19.41
N ILE A 297 0.66 17.88 -18.67
CA ILE A 297 0.18 19.21 -19.07
C ILE A 297 1.00 19.73 -20.26
N GLU A 298 2.32 19.57 -20.22
CA GLU A 298 3.23 20.00 -21.30
C GLU A 298 3.00 19.20 -22.58
N GLU A 299 2.59 17.94 -22.50
CA GLU A 299 2.20 17.08 -23.61
C GLU A 299 0.80 17.39 -24.17
N GLY A 300 0.01 18.26 -23.50
CA GLY A 300 -1.34 18.62 -23.91
C GLY A 300 -2.40 17.54 -23.66
N ASP A 301 -2.07 16.55 -22.87
CA ASP A 301 -2.86 15.32 -22.68
C ASP A 301 -3.80 15.38 -21.45
N MET A 302 -3.86 16.54 -20.78
CA MET A 302 -4.83 16.77 -19.71
C MET A 302 -6.08 17.47 -20.25
N PRO A 303 -7.29 16.95 -19.95
CA PRO A 303 -8.51 17.62 -20.32
C PRO A 303 -8.52 19.04 -19.70
N PRO A 304 -8.97 20.06 -20.46
CA PRO A 304 -9.04 21.42 -19.92
C PRO A 304 -9.91 21.40 -18.66
N ASN A 305 -9.41 22.06 -17.64
CA ASN A 305 -10.08 22.22 -16.35
C ASN A 305 -11.45 22.85 -16.58
N GLN A 306 -12.52 22.05 -16.66
CA GLN A 306 -13.87 22.59 -16.75
C GLN A 306 -14.20 23.17 -15.36
N ASP A 307 -14.37 24.48 -15.31
CA ASP A 307 -14.82 25.19 -14.11
C ASP A 307 -16.17 24.62 -13.67
N VAL A 308 -16.15 23.79 -12.63
CA VAL A 308 -17.38 23.47 -11.89
C VAL A 308 -17.68 24.71 -11.07
N PRO A 309 -18.86 25.36 -11.24
CA PRO A 309 -19.20 26.52 -10.43
C PRO A 309 -19.08 26.19 -8.94
N HIS A 310 -18.27 26.95 -8.22
CA HIS A 310 -18.34 26.96 -6.77
C HIS A 310 -19.77 27.25 -6.39
N GLY A 311 -20.43 26.31 -5.69
CA GLY A 311 -21.81 26.44 -5.29
C GLY A 311 -22.07 27.80 -4.66
N SER A 312 -22.87 28.61 -5.35
CA SER A 312 -23.51 29.76 -4.77
C SER A 312 -24.28 29.29 -3.55
N SER A 313 -24.04 29.97 -2.43
CA SER A 313 -24.75 29.91 -1.17
C SER A 313 -26.21 29.49 -1.37
N ILE A 314 -26.62 28.42 -0.70
CA ILE A 314 -28.04 28.12 -0.52
C ILE A 314 -28.56 29.20 0.45
N GLU A 315 -28.99 30.35 -0.07
CA GLU A 315 -29.89 31.23 0.61
C GLU A 315 -31.31 30.69 0.45
N SER A 316 -31.85 30.31 1.58
CA SER A 316 -33.28 30.40 2.00
C SER A 316 -34.36 30.27 0.90
N HIS A 317 -34.89 29.05 0.73
CA HIS A 317 -36.32 28.85 0.42
C HIS A 317 -36.97 27.90 1.46
N LEU A 318 -37.05 28.40 2.69
CA LEU A 318 -38.00 27.96 3.69
C LEU A 318 -38.76 29.22 4.09
N ASP A 319 -39.84 29.54 3.39
CA ASP A 319 -40.99 30.29 3.86
C ASP A 319 -41.99 30.42 2.72
N SER A 320 -43.04 29.66 2.81
CA SER A 320 -44.41 29.98 2.39
C SER A 320 -45.16 28.71 2.00
N ASN A 321 -45.73 28.04 2.99
CA ASN A 321 -47.02 27.35 2.88
C ASN A 321 -47.60 27.03 4.26
N GLU A 322 -47.94 28.07 5.00
CA GLU A 322 -49.06 28.03 5.92
C GLU A 322 -50.14 28.94 5.34
N ALA A 323 -51.23 28.37 5.00
CA ALA A 323 -52.61 28.83 4.97
C ALA A 323 -53.37 28.29 3.76
N SER A 324 -54.22 27.36 4.03
CA SER A 324 -55.57 27.20 3.48
C SER A 324 -55.99 25.74 3.36
N GLY A 325 -56.92 25.32 4.19
CA GLY A 325 -57.73 24.12 3.96
C GLY A 325 -57.74 23.14 5.12
#